data_8cbc8bf23f981358b683d105e1f6ca4f
#
_entry.id   8cbc8bf23f981358b683d105e1f6ca4f
#
_cell.length_a   1.000
_cell.length_b   1.000
_cell.length_c   1.000
_cell.angle_alpha   90.00
_cell.angle_beta   90.00
_cell.angle_gamma   90.00
#
_symmetry.space_group_name_H-M   'P 1'
#
loop_
_entity.id
_entity.type
_entity.pdbx_description
1 polymer ?
#
loop_
_entity_poly.entity_id
_entity_poly.type
_entity_poly.pdbx_seq_one_letter_code
_entity_poly.pdbx_strand_id
1 'polypeptide(L)'
;MLRTGKKYIDDVKGRATVFIGGERVDDITTHPAFCNAVQSVARLYNVTSDPANAGDLTYDEPETGERCNNIFMRPRSQTDLTARRRTHEAWAETTWGLLGRSPDHVASFITGMACKPDVFDMHDQGFSKNILDYWRYIRDNDLYLAYAVVPPAGAKGAEAVATPQARTDAKWGETAGLRVVKETDAGVVVEGFKILATAACLADEVLIGNVLPLPPGDEKFAITFALPVDAPGLKLISRRPYEKLALSELDDPLAYRYDETDAVVYCDNVLVPWERVFAHDHIDTARAIFYDTPSHTLGNAQAHIRLLSKLRLILGIIKKVAEENGIAAIP
;
A
#
# COMPACT_ATOMS: atom_id res chain seq x y z
N MET A 1 6.85 -18.87 3.03
CA MET A 1 6.81 -19.13 4.51
C MET A 1 6.07 -17.98 5.19
N LEU A 2 5.19 -18.25 6.16
CA LEU A 2 4.49 -17.18 6.89
C LEU A 2 5.48 -16.32 7.66
N ARG A 3 5.36 -15.01 7.53
CA ARG A 3 6.20 -14.03 8.20
C ARG A 3 5.74 -13.82 9.64
N THR A 4 6.64 -13.83 10.60
CA THR A 4 6.35 -13.45 12.00
C THR A 4 6.53 -11.96 12.21
N GLY A 5 5.92 -11.40 13.27
CA GLY A 5 6.14 -10.00 13.64
C GLY A 5 7.61 -9.68 13.93
N LYS A 6 8.35 -10.63 14.55
CA LYS A 6 9.80 -10.47 14.75
C LYS A 6 10.53 -10.36 13.41
N LYS A 7 10.26 -11.27 12.47
CA LYS A 7 10.87 -11.25 11.14
C LYS A 7 10.56 -9.93 10.40
N TYR A 8 9.32 -9.44 10.49
CA TYR A 8 8.96 -8.14 9.91
C TYR A 8 9.81 -6.99 10.48
N ILE A 9 9.95 -6.91 11.82
CA ILE A 9 10.76 -5.87 12.47
C ILE A 9 12.23 -5.96 12.02
N ASP A 10 12.79 -7.19 11.99
CA ASP A 10 14.18 -7.42 11.58
C ASP A 10 14.40 -7.00 10.10
N ASP A 11 13.42 -7.22 9.23
CA ASP A 11 13.50 -6.93 7.79
C ASP A 11 13.41 -5.43 7.46
N VAL A 12 12.61 -4.65 8.19
CA VAL A 12 12.42 -3.20 7.92
C VAL A 12 13.44 -2.33 8.64
N LYS A 13 14.24 -2.92 9.51
CA LYS A 13 15.24 -2.22 10.31
C LYS A 13 16.30 -1.54 9.44
N GLY A 14 16.39 -0.20 9.52
CA GLY A 14 17.42 0.60 8.84
C GLY A 14 17.41 0.48 7.31
N ARG A 15 16.32 -0.02 6.73
CA ARG A 15 16.26 -0.38 5.31
C ARG A 15 15.98 0.83 4.41
N ALA A 16 14.89 1.53 4.64
CA ALA A 16 14.45 2.61 3.75
C ALA A 16 15.18 3.94 3.99
N THR A 17 15.31 4.77 2.95
CA THR A 17 15.76 6.15 3.08
C THR A 17 14.57 7.05 3.42
N VAL A 18 14.36 7.29 4.71
CA VAL A 18 13.23 8.06 5.24
C VAL A 18 13.69 9.41 5.76
N PHE A 19 12.92 10.45 5.46
CA PHE A 19 13.11 11.81 6.00
C PHE A 19 11.83 12.28 6.70
N ILE A 20 11.99 13.04 7.80
CA ILE A 20 10.92 13.69 8.53
C ILE A 20 11.35 15.09 8.98
N GLY A 21 10.68 16.15 8.47
CA GLY A 21 11.00 17.52 8.83
C GLY A 21 12.47 17.92 8.57
N GLY A 22 13.12 17.33 7.56
CA GLY A 22 14.54 17.55 7.25
C GLY A 22 15.52 16.62 7.98
N GLU A 23 15.08 15.87 8.96
CA GLU A 23 15.84 14.82 9.64
C GLU A 23 15.85 13.54 8.82
N ARG A 24 17.00 12.88 8.66
CA ARG A 24 17.08 11.51 8.15
C ARG A 24 16.83 10.53 9.29
N VAL A 25 15.91 9.61 9.08
CA VAL A 25 15.61 8.53 10.02
C VAL A 25 16.49 7.33 9.73
N ASP A 26 17.35 6.97 10.67
CA ASP A 26 18.28 5.85 10.48
C ASP A 26 17.58 4.50 10.68
N ASP A 27 16.63 4.41 11.60
CA ASP A 27 15.91 3.17 11.91
C ASP A 27 14.47 3.46 12.39
N ILE A 28 13.48 3.10 11.58
CA ILE A 28 12.05 3.28 11.90
C ILE A 28 11.60 2.40 13.08
N THR A 29 12.31 1.30 13.36
CA THR A 29 11.93 0.35 14.42
C THR A 29 12.17 0.91 15.82
N THR A 30 13.04 1.92 15.93
CA THR A 30 13.42 2.56 17.19
C THR A 30 13.09 4.06 17.22
N HIS A 31 12.85 4.66 16.06
CA HIS A 31 12.56 6.10 15.99
C HIS A 31 11.19 6.42 16.60
N PRO A 32 11.06 7.44 17.49
CA PRO A 32 9.82 7.74 18.23
C PRO A 32 8.62 8.08 17.36
N ALA A 33 8.82 8.43 16.09
CA ALA A 33 7.74 8.73 15.15
C ALA A 33 7.17 7.50 14.42
N PHE A 34 7.74 6.30 14.60
CA PHE A 34 7.35 5.11 13.83
C PHE A 34 7.31 3.82 14.65
N CYS A 35 8.03 3.75 15.77
CA CYS A 35 8.28 2.49 16.48
C CYS A 35 6.99 1.80 16.96
N ASN A 36 5.97 2.54 17.41
CA ASN A 36 4.71 1.97 17.87
C ASN A 36 3.86 1.47 16.69
N ALA A 37 3.87 2.18 15.56
CA ALA A 37 3.22 1.73 14.33
C ALA A 37 3.88 0.44 13.79
N VAL A 38 5.21 0.36 13.82
CA VAL A 38 5.96 -0.87 13.49
C VAL A 38 5.50 -2.03 14.37
N GLN A 39 5.37 -1.84 15.69
CA GLN A 39 4.87 -2.87 16.61
C GLN A 39 3.42 -3.26 16.31
N SER A 40 2.59 -2.32 15.87
CA SER A 40 1.21 -2.60 15.50
C SER A 40 1.10 -3.45 14.23
N VAL A 41 1.95 -3.20 13.24
CA VAL A 41 2.07 -4.06 12.05
C VAL A 41 2.61 -5.44 12.42
N ALA A 42 3.65 -5.52 13.24
CA ALA A 42 4.21 -6.78 13.70
C ALA A 42 3.17 -7.70 14.37
N ARG A 43 2.22 -7.12 15.11
CA ARG A 43 1.10 -7.87 15.71
C ARG A 43 0.22 -8.55 14.67
N LEU A 44 -0.02 -7.93 13.50
CA LEU A 44 -0.81 -8.53 12.42
C LEU A 44 -0.14 -9.81 11.90
N TYR A 45 1.17 -9.76 11.67
CA TYR A 45 1.93 -10.93 11.26
C TYR A 45 1.93 -12.03 12.32
N ASN A 46 2.00 -11.68 13.62
CA ASN A 46 1.89 -12.66 14.69
C ASN A 46 0.52 -13.33 14.73
N VAL A 47 -0.56 -12.61 14.45
CA VAL A 47 -1.91 -13.19 14.36
C VAL A 47 -1.98 -14.26 13.28
N THR A 48 -1.41 -14.02 12.09
CA THR A 48 -1.45 -14.99 10.99
C THR A 48 -0.48 -16.16 11.20
N SER A 49 0.70 -15.89 11.78
CA SER A 49 1.72 -16.93 12.03
C SER A 49 1.46 -17.78 13.28
N ASP A 50 0.45 -17.43 14.09
CA ASP A 50 0.03 -18.23 15.23
C ASP A 50 -0.55 -19.58 14.74
N PRO A 51 -0.01 -20.74 15.18
CA PRO A 51 -0.52 -22.04 14.80
C PRO A 51 -2.02 -22.25 15.08
N ALA A 52 -2.58 -21.57 16.08
CA ALA A 52 -4.00 -21.63 16.41
C ALA A 52 -4.90 -21.03 15.31
N ASN A 53 -4.36 -20.10 14.53
CA ASN A 53 -5.08 -19.38 13.47
C ASN A 53 -4.79 -19.95 12.05
N ALA A 54 -3.84 -20.88 11.93
CA ALA A 54 -3.34 -21.35 10.64
C ALA A 54 -4.45 -21.93 9.73
N GLY A 55 -5.46 -22.60 10.30
CA GLY A 55 -6.57 -23.17 9.52
C GLY A 55 -7.50 -22.14 8.90
N ASP A 56 -7.65 -20.98 9.56
CA ASP A 56 -8.58 -19.93 9.14
C ASP A 56 -7.94 -18.81 8.32
N LEU A 57 -6.66 -18.50 8.59
CA LEU A 57 -5.99 -17.31 8.04
C LEU A 57 -4.99 -17.63 6.92
N THR A 58 -4.79 -18.92 6.63
CA THR A 58 -3.81 -19.37 5.63
C THR A 58 -4.38 -20.43 4.71
N TYR A 59 -3.74 -20.63 3.56
CA TYR A 59 -4.08 -21.68 2.58
C TYR A 59 -2.82 -22.37 2.07
N ASP A 60 -2.98 -23.58 1.54
CA ASP A 60 -1.91 -24.25 0.82
C ASP A 60 -1.96 -23.82 -0.64
N GLU A 61 -0.88 -23.18 -1.12
CA GLU A 61 -0.81 -22.70 -2.51
C GLU A 61 -0.82 -23.90 -3.47
N PRO A 62 -1.79 -23.97 -4.42
CA PRO A 62 -1.94 -25.15 -5.29
C PRO A 62 -0.73 -25.44 -6.19
N GLU A 63 0.06 -24.40 -6.55
CA GLU A 63 1.21 -24.56 -7.45
C GLU A 63 2.44 -25.12 -6.71
N THR A 64 2.62 -24.79 -5.44
CA THR A 64 3.83 -25.09 -4.66
C THR A 64 3.59 -26.03 -3.47
N GLY A 65 2.36 -26.11 -2.99
CA GLY A 65 2.00 -26.79 -1.74
C GLY A 65 2.44 -26.06 -0.47
N GLU A 66 3.01 -24.86 -0.61
CA GLU A 66 3.46 -24.08 0.54
C GLU A 66 2.29 -23.38 1.25
N ARG A 67 2.41 -23.23 2.55
CA ARG A 67 1.46 -22.51 3.38
C ARG A 67 1.65 -21.00 3.20
N CYS A 68 0.62 -20.32 2.68
CA CYS A 68 0.60 -18.89 2.39
C CYS A 68 -0.53 -18.17 3.14
N ASN A 69 -0.36 -16.87 3.35
CA ASN A 69 -1.36 -15.99 3.93
C ASN A 69 -2.55 -15.82 2.95
N ASN A 70 -3.78 -15.95 3.44
CA ASN A 70 -4.99 -15.82 2.61
C ASN A 70 -5.10 -14.46 1.89
N ILE A 71 -4.43 -13.41 2.36
CA ILE A 71 -4.45 -12.10 1.67
C ILE A 71 -3.93 -12.18 0.23
N PHE A 72 -3.07 -13.15 -0.09
CA PHE A 72 -2.51 -13.38 -1.42
C PHE A 72 -3.29 -14.43 -2.23
N MET A 73 -4.29 -15.09 -1.67
CA MET A 73 -5.08 -16.09 -2.38
C MET A 73 -5.82 -15.48 -3.57
N ARG A 74 -5.60 -15.98 -4.77
CA ARG A 74 -6.42 -15.65 -5.95
C ARG A 74 -7.74 -16.37 -5.85
N PRO A 75 -8.88 -15.69 -5.57
CA PRO A 75 -10.14 -16.36 -5.32
C PRO A 75 -10.71 -16.94 -6.62
N ARG A 76 -11.10 -18.23 -6.56
CA ARG A 76 -11.75 -18.97 -7.66
C ARG A 76 -13.17 -19.42 -7.29
N SER A 77 -13.54 -19.24 -6.02
CA SER A 77 -14.82 -19.68 -5.48
C SER A 77 -15.34 -18.74 -4.39
N GLN A 78 -16.62 -18.89 -4.03
CA GLN A 78 -17.21 -18.21 -2.87
C GLN A 78 -16.50 -18.60 -1.55
N THR A 79 -15.99 -19.83 -1.46
CA THR A 79 -15.23 -20.31 -0.29
C THR A 79 -13.92 -19.54 -0.15
N ASP A 80 -13.20 -19.31 -1.25
CA ASP A 80 -11.95 -18.54 -1.24
C ASP A 80 -12.18 -17.09 -0.82
N LEU A 81 -13.24 -16.45 -1.33
CA LEU A 81 -13.63 -15.11 -0.92
C LEU A 81 -13.96 -15.06 0.57
N THR A 82 -14.59 -16.11 1.11
CA THR A 82 -14.90 -16.20 2.54
C THR A 82 -13.63 -16.36 3.38
N ALA A 83 -12.68 -17.16 2.93
CA ALA A 83 -11.38 -17.33 3.60
C ALA A 83 -10.58 -16.01 3.65
N ARG A 84 -10.49 -15.30 2.51
CA ARG A 84 -9.88 -13.96 2.45
C ARG A 84 -10.56 -13.00 3.42
N ARG A 85 -11.91 -12.95 3.41
CA ARG A 85 -12.68 -12.08 4.30
C ARG A 85 -12.36 -12.32 5.76
N ARG A 86 -12.27 -13.58 6.22
CA ARG A 86 -11.91 -13.93 7.61
C ARG A 86 -10.55 -13.36 8.00
N THR A 87 -9.57 -13.43 7.12
CA THR A 87 -8.23 -12.87 7.39
C THR A 87 -8.26 -11.35 7.49
N HIS A 88 -8.97 -10.67 6.57
CA HIS A 88 -9.15 -9.21 6.64
C HIS A 88 -9.90 -8.80 7.92
N GLU A 89 -10.94 -9.56 8.34
CA GLU A 89 -11.67 -9.33 9.58
C GLU A 89 -10.74 -9.48 10.80
N ALA A 90 -9.96 -10.56 10.89
CA ALA A 90 -9.03 -10.79 12.01
C ALA A 90 -8.00 -9.65 12.15
N TRP A 91 -7.44 -9.18 11.05
CA TRP A 91 -6.50 -8.06 11.05
C TRP A 91 -7.17 -6.73 11.37
N ALA A 92 -8.37 -6.48 10.81
CA ALA A 92 -9.13 -5.28 11.12
C ALA A 92 -9.52 -5.22 12.61
N GLU A 93 -9.93 -6.34 13.20
CA GLU A 93 -10.28 -6.41 14.64
C GLU A 93 -9.05 -6.19 15.53
N THR A 94 -7.88 -6.73 15.16
CA THR A 94 -6.62 -6.52 15.90
C THR A 94 -6.24 -5.03 16.01
N THR A 95 -6.63 -4.21 15.03
CA THR A 95 -6.28 -2.78 14.96
C THR A 95 -7.49 -1.86 15.07
N TRP A 96 -8.67 -2.40 15.40
CA TRP A 96 -9.93 -1.64 15.43
C TRP A 96 -10.25 -0.94 14.10
N GLY A 97 -9.73 -1.46 12.99
CA GLY A 97 -9.83 -0.87 11.67
C GLY A 97 -9.08 0.46 11.49
N LEU A 98 -8.11 0.78 12.36
CA LEU A 98 -7.39 2.06 12.36
C LEU A 98 -6.14 2.04 11.48
N LEU A 99 -5.51 0.88 11.22
CA LEU A 99 -4.54 0.75 10.16
C LEU A 99 -5.25 0.55 8.82
N GLY A 100 -5.42 1.63 8.07
CA GLY A 100 -6.19 1.65 6.83
C GLY A 100 -5.48 1.03 5.65
N ARG A 101 -4.17 1.11 5.65
CA ARG A 101 -3.26 0.56 4.65
C ARG A 101 -2.37 -0.52 5.25
N SER A 102 -2.97 -1.38 6.09
CA SER A 102 -2.32 -2.61 6.59
C SER A 102 -1.81 -3.48 5.44
N PRO A 103 -0.90 -4.45 5.69
CA PRO A 103 -0.26 -5.22 4.61
C PRO A 103 -1.22 -5.91 3.65
N ASP A 104 -2.44 -6.23 4.07
CA ASP A 104 -3.49 -6.86 3.25
C ASP A 104 -4.13 -5.93 2.20
N HIS A 105 -3.95 -4.60 2.32
CA HIS A 105 -4.59 -3.64 1.43
C HIS A 105 -4.01 -3.71 0.01
N VAL A 106 -2.73 -3.36 -0.17
CA VAL A 106 -2.09 -3.35 -1.50
C VAL A 106 -1.86 -4.77 -2.02
N ALA A 107 -1.60 -5.74 -1.12
CA ALA A 107 -1.59 -7.16 -1.48
C ALA A 107 -2.89 -7.59 -2.17
N SER A 108 -4.05 -7.07 -1.75
CA SER A 108 -5.33 -7.34 -2.40
C SER A 108 -5.42 -6.74 -3.81
N PHE A 109 -4.88 -5.54 -4.05
CA PHE A 109 -4.80 -4.95 -5.39
C PHE A 109 -3.93 -5.79 -6.31
N ILE A 110 -2.72 -6.16 -5.89
CA ILE A 110 -1.81 -6.99 -6.70
C ILE A 110 -2.42 -8.38 -6.95
N THR A 111 -3.07 -8.98 -5.95
CA THR A 111 -3.77 -10.25 -6.13
C THR A 111 -4.87 -10.14 -7.18
N GLY A 112 -5.62 -9.04 -7.18
CA GLY A 112 -6.63 -8.77 -8.20
C GLY A 112 -6.03 -8.58 -9.60
N MET A 113 -4.90 -7.89 -9.71
CA MET A 113 -4.14 -7.77 -10.97
C MET A 113 -3.71 -9.15 -11.49
N ALA A 114 -3.17 -10.00 -10.61
CA ALA A 114 -2.74 -11.37 -10.95
C ALA A 114 -3.92 -12.31 -11.31
N CYS A 115 -5.17 -11.96 -10.99
CA CYS A 115 -6.34 -12.72 -11.43
C CYS A 115 -6.68 -12.52 -12.92
N LYS A 116 -6.24 -11.42 -13.53
CA LYS A 116 -6.48 -11.10 -14.95
C LYS A 116 -5.22 -10.52 -15.60
N PRO A 117 -4.18 -11.36 -15.79
CA PRO A 117 -2.88 -10.90 -16.27
C PRO A 117 -2.87 -10.45 -17.74
N ASP A 118 -3.82 -10.90 -18.55
CA ASP A 118 -3.97 -10.54 -19.96
C ASP A 118 -4.12 -9.03 -20.20
N VAL A 119 -4.63 -8.29 -19.23
CA VAL A 119 -4.70 -6.81 -19.29
C VAL A 119 -3.31 -6.17 -19.44
N PHE A 120 -2.29 -6.82 -18.92
CA PHE A 120 -0.90 -6.34 -18.96
C PHE A 120 -0.17 -6.65 -20.29
N ASP A 121 -0.83 -7.37 -21.19
CA ASP A 121 -0.32 -7.66 -22.54
C ASP A 121 -0.97 -6.76 -23.62
N MET A 122 -1.78 -5.79 -23.22
CA MET A 122 -2.30 -4.77 -24.14
C MET A 122 -1.13 -4.13 -24.89
N HIS A 123 -1.36 -3.84 -26.19
CA HIS A 123 -0.33 -3.28 -27.08
C HIS A 123 0.94 -4.15 -27.22
N ASP A 124 0.81 -5.46 -27.10
CA ASP A 124 1.91 -6.44 -27.23
C ASP A 124 3.09 -6.20 -26.26
N GLN A 125 2.82 -5.58 -25.08
CA GLN A 125 3.86 -5.24 -24.10
C GLN A 125 4.43 -6.46 -23.36
N GLY A 126 3.66 -7.53 -23.19
CA GLY A 126 4.13 -8.78 -22.59
C GLY A 126 4.39 -8.71 -21.08
N PHE A 127 3.75 -7.79 -20.36
CA PHE A 127 3.96 -7.62 -18.91
C PHE A 127 3.11 -8.54 -18.02
N SER A 128 2.27 -9.40 -18.61
CA SER A 128 1.50 -10.41 -17.85
C SER A 128 2.39 -11.32 -17.01
N LYS A 129 3.54 -11.71 -17.56
CA LYS A 129 4.54 -12.49 -16.82
C LYS A 129 5.07 -11.73 -15.61
N ASN A 130 5.37 -10.45 -15.76
CA ASN A 130 5.94 -9.61 -14.70
C ASN A 130 5.01 -9.50 -13.50
N ILE A 131 3.72 -9.22 -13.75
CA ILE A 131 2.75 -9.11 -12.65
C ILE A 131 2.52 -10.45 -11.94
N LEU A 132 2.53 -11.57 -12.67
CA LEU A 132 2.40 -12.90 -12.07
C LEU A 132 3.63 -13.27 -11.24
N ASP A 133 4.83 -13.02 -11.73
CA ASP A 133 6.07 -13.30 -11.01
C ASP A 133 6.21 -12.38 -9.79
N TYR A 134 5.81 -11.12 -9.91
CA TYR A 134 5.76 -10.20 -8.80
C TYR A 134 4.74 -10.63 -7.73
N TRP A 135 3.53 -11.06 -8.12
CA TRP A 135 2.55 -11.60 -7.19
C TRP A 135 3.09 -12.84 -6.45
N ARG A 136 3.76 -13.76 -7.14
CA ARG A 136 4.41 -14.92 -6.50
C ARG A 136 5.47 -14.47 -5.49
N TYR A 137 6.32 -13.54 -5.88
CA TYR A 137 7.38 -13.01 -5.04
C TYR A 137 6.85 -12.41 -3.73
N ILE A 138 5.83 -11.55 -3.79
CA ILE A 138 5.26 -10.93 -2.59
C ILE A 138 4.50 -11.92 -1.71
N ARG A 139 3.83 -12.90 -2.31
CA ARG A 139 3.14 -14.00 -1.61
C ARG A 139 4.12 -14.89 -0.85
N ASP A 140 5.17 -15.34 -1.52
CA ASP A 140 6.11 -16.33 -0.98
C ASP A 140 6.96 -15.73 0.15
N ASN A 141 7.13 -14.41 0.16
CA ASN A 141 7.84 -13.67 1.20
C ASN A 141 6.92 -12.97 2.20
N ASP A 142 5.59 -13.05 2.04
CA ASP A 142 4.57 -12.40 2.89
C ASP A 142 4.87 -10.91 3.11
N LEU A 143 5.12 -10.17 2.00
CA LEU A 143 5.62 -8.80 2.05
C LEU A 143 4.53 -7.77 2.34
N TYR A 144 4.92 -6.71 3.01
CA TYR A 144 4.13 -5.50 3.17
C TYR A 144 4.33 -4.54 1.99
N LEU A 145 3.23 -4.17 1.34
CA LEU A 145 3.26 -3.23 0.22
C LEU A 145 2.52 -1.95 0.56
N ALA A 146 3.13 -0.81 0.21
CA ALA A 146 2.43 0.45 0.06
C ALA A 146 2.16 0.75 -1.41
N TYR A 147 1.32 1.74 -1.72
CA TYR A 147 1.19 2.26 -3.07
C TYR A 147 1.31 3.78 -3.11
N ALA A 148 1.81 4.29 -4.24
CA ALA A 148 1.93 5.71 -4.52
C ALA A 148 1.36 6.00 -5.91
N VAL A 149 0.10 6.45 -5.96
CA VAL A 149 -0.66 6.58 -7.22
C VAL A 149 -1.14 7.99 -7.50
N VAL A 150 -1.03 8.90 -6.52
CA VAL A 150 -1.50 10.29 -6.62
C VAL A 150 -0.33 11.20 -7.01
N PRO A 151 -0.41 11.95 -8.13
CA PRO A 151 0.59 12.94 -8.47
C PRO A 151 0.47 14.18 -7.56
N PRO A 152 1.55 14.97 -7.38
CA PRO A 152 1.47 16.24 -6.67
C PRO A 152 0.47 17.20 -7.33
N ALA A 153 -0.13 18.09 -6.55
CA ALA A 153 -1.03 19.11 -7.08
C ALA A 153 -0.32 19.99 -8.12
N GLY A 154 -0.94 20.19 -9.29
CA GLY A 154 -0.37 20.93 -10.42
C GLY A 154 0.64 20.16 -11.28
N ALA A 155 1.05 18.96 -10.88
CA ALA A 155 1.85 18.10 -11.75
C ALA A 155 1.02 17.50 -12.88
N LYS A 156 1.69 17.08 -13.96
CA LYS A 156 1.06 16.31 -15.04
C LYS A 156 0.44 15.02 -14.47
N GLY A 157 -0.75 14.67 -14.98
CA GLY A 157 -1.57 13.59 -14.44
C GLY A 157 -2.44 13.99 -13.22
N ALA A 158 -2.35 15.24 -12.73
CA ALA A 158 -3.17 15.78 -11.65
C ALA A 158 -4.27 16.74 -12.14
N GLU A 159 -4.43 16.93 -13.45
CA GLU A 159 -5.34 17.92 -14.06
C GLU A 159 -6.79 17.74 -13.61
N ALA A 160 -7.21 16.51 -13.37
CA ALA A 160 -8.58 16.22 -12.93
C ALA A 160 -8.93 16.79 -11.54
N VAL A 161 -7.90 17.03 -10.70
CA VAL A 161 -8.05 17.53 -9.31
C VAL A 161 -7.35 18.88 -9.07
N ALA A 162 -6.64 19.41 -10.08
CA ALA A 162 -5.90 20.65 -9.96
C ALA A 162 -6.82 21.87 -9.93
N THR A 163 -6.55 22.80 -9.01
CA THR A 163 -7.18 24.12 -9.02
C THR A 163 -6.69 24.95 -10.22
N PRO A 164 -7.43 25.97 -10.68
CA PRO A 164 -6.97 26.85 -11.76
C PRO A 164 -5.58 27.45 -11.51
N GLN A 165 -5.26 27.82 -10.28
CA GLN A 165 -3.95 28.37 -9.90
C GLN A 165 -2.82 27.34 -10.03
N ALA A 166 -3.06 26.09 -9.69
CA ALA A 166 -2.07 25.02 -9.79
C ALA A 166 -1.72 24.65 -11.25
N ARG A 167 -2.53 25.08 -12.23
CA ARG A 167 -2.30 24.82 -13.67
C ARG A 167 -1.38 25.85 -14.34
N THR A 168 -0.95 26.91 -13.66
CA THR A 168 -0.26 28.04 -14.27
C THR A 168 1.25 27.86 -14.43
N ASP A 169 1.87 26.96 -13.68
CA ASP A 169 3.32 26.67 -13.78
C ASP A 169 3.55 25.39 -14.60
N ALA A 170 3.68 25.55 -15.92
CA ALA A 170 3.93 24.45 -16.85
C ALA A 170 5.25 23.70 -16.56
N LYS A 171 6.29 24.43 -16.11
CA LYS A 171 7.59 23.83 -15.80
C LYS A 171 7.50 22.93 -14.56
N TRP A 172 6.83 23.39 -13.51
CA TRP A 172 6.54 22.55 -12.33
C TRP A 172 5.73 21.32 -12.71
N GLY A 173 4.66 21.50 -13.49
CA GLY A 173 3.81 20.41 -13.94
C GLY A 173 4.57 19.30 -14.66
N GLU A 174 5.55 19.65 -15.49
CA GLU A 174 6.38 18.69 -16.23
C GLU A 174 7.44 17.98 -15.37
N THR A 175 7.99 18.65 -14.38
CA THR A 175 9.12 18.14 -13.59
C THR A 175 8.70 17.45 -12.29
N ALA A 176 7.59 17.86 -11.68
CA ALA A 176 7.13 17.31 -10.40
C ALA A 176 6.47 15.95 -10.54
N GLY A 177 5.73 15.69 -11.63
CA GLY A 177 5.10 14.40 -11.88
C GLY A 177 6.15 13.31 -12.11
N LEU A 178 5.91 12.13 -11.49
CA LEU A 178 6.78 10.96 -11.74
C LEU A 178 6.61 10.50 -13.19
N ARG A 179 7.71 10.39 -13.90
CA ARG A 179 7.78 10.09 -15.34
C ARG A 179 8.99 9.24 -15.68
N VAL A 180 8.94 8.56 -16.81
CA VAL A 180 10.09 7.95 -17.45
C VAL A 180 10.94 9.05 -18.09
N VAL A 181 12.24 9.06 -17.80
CA VAL A 181 13.21 10.01 -18.35
C VAL A 181 14.20 9.33 -19.30
N LYS A 182 14.34 8.02 -19.21
CA LYS A 182 15.23 7.24 -20.07
C LYS A 182 14.82 5.77 -20.09
N GLU A 183 14.95 5.14 -21.23
CA GLU A 183 14.90 3.69 -21.40
C GLU A 183 16.31 3.13 -21.62
N THR A 184 16.55 1.92 -21.09
CA THR A 184 17.81 1.18 -21.22
C THR A 184 17.51 -0.31 -21.39
N ASP A 185 18.50 -1.09 -21.77
CA ASP A 185 18.37 -2.56 -21.86
C ASP A 185 18.04 -3.19 -20.50
N ALA A 186 18.46 -2.56 -19.39
CA ALA A 186 18.23 -3.05 -18.04
C ALA A 186 16.86 -2.66 -17.46
N GLY A 187 16.16 -1.69 -18.04
CA GLY A 187 14.90 -1.16 -17.53
C GLY A 187 14.70 0.31 -17.86
N VAL A 188 13.73 0.95 -17.21
CA VAL A 188 13.43 2.37 -17.36
C VAL A 188 13.98 3.17 -16.19
N VAL A 189 14.45 4.39 -16.45
CA VAL A 189 14.85 5.33 -15.41
C VAL A 189 13.69 6.30 -15.17
N VAL A 190 13.28 6.43 -13.92
CA VAL A 190 12.17 7.30 -13.50
C VAL A 190 12.65 8.42 -12.60
N GLU A 191 11.98 9.58 -12.72
CA GLU A 191 12.24 10.78 -11.92
C GLU A 191 10.93 11.46 -11.57
N GLY A 192 10.86 12.08 -10.37
CA GLY A 192 9.72 12.87 -9.92
C GLY A 192 9.04 12.32 -8.67
N PHE A 193 7.83 12.81 -8.41
CA PHE A 193 7.14 12.59 -7.15
C PHE A 193 5.79 11.89 -7.32
N LYS A 194 5.43 11.08 -6.31
CA LYS A 194 4.05 10.70 -5.99
C LYS A 194 3.79 11.04 -4.52
N ILE A 195 2.55 11.39 -4.20
CA ILE A 195 2.14 11.80 -2.85
C ILE A 195 1.11 10.83 -2.27
N LEU A 196 0.84 10.98 -0.97
CA LEU A 196 -0.14 10.18 -0.23
C LEU A 196 0.18 8.67 -0.25
N ALA A 197 1.48 8.35 -0.19
CA ALA A 197 1.93 6.97 -0.02
C ALA A 197 1.79 6.56 1.45
N THR A 198 0.56 6.24 1.85
CA THR A 198 0.24 5.83 3.22
C THR A 198 0.97 4.55 3.58
N ALA A 199 1.61 4.54 4.74
CA ALA A 199 2.40 3.44 5.28
C ALA A 199 3.68 3.07 4.49
N ALA A 200 4.10 3.86 3.49
CA ALA A 200 5.30 3.55 2.71
C ALA A 200 6.57 3.44 3.57
N CYS A 201 6.67 4.23 4.65
CA CYS A 201 7.79 4.14 5.58
C CYS A 201 7.85 2.82 6.36
N LEU A 202 6.73 2.09 6.46
CA LEU A 202 6.58 0.83 7.18
C LEU A 202 6.63 -0.40 6.24
N ALA A 203 6.59 -0.17 4.93
CA ALA A 203 6.48 -1.21 3.91
C ALA A 203 7.82 -1.78 3.47
N ASP A 204 7.78 -2.96 2.85
CA ASP A 204 8.93 -3.56 2.17
C ASP A 204 9.07 -3.04 0.75
N GLU A 205 7.93 -2.84 0.07
CA GLU A 205 7.87 -2.46 -1.33
C GLU A 205 6.83 -1.38 -1.57
N VAL A 206 7.00 -0.60 -2.63
CA VAL A 206 6.04 0.40 -3.08
C VAL A 206 5.61 0.11 -4.51
N LEU A 207 4.29 -0.03 -4.71
CA LEU A 207 3.65 -0.04 -6.02
C LEU A 207 3.42 1.41 -6.46
N ILE A 208 3.96 1.79 -7.60
CA ILE A 208 3.78 3.11 -8.19
C ILE A 208 2.97 2.98 -9.47
N GLY A 209 1.97 3.84 -9.63
CA GLY A 209 1.09 3.80 -10.80
C GLY A 209 0.28 5.08 -10.96
N ASN A 210 -0.78 5.00 -11.76
CA ASN A 210 -1.67 6.12 -12.04
C ASN A 210 -3.12 5.74 -11.75
N VAL A 211 -3.79 6.53 -10.90
CA VAL A 211 -5.22 6.37 -10.60
C VAL A 211 -6.06 7.40 -11.35
N LEU A 212 -5.46 8.52 -11.73
CA LEU A 212 -6.13 9.57 -12.50
C LEU A 212 -5.92 9.35 -14.00
N PRO A 213 -6.91 9.65 -14.84
CA PRO A 213 -6.76 9.61 -16.28
C PRO A 213 -5.64 10.54 -16.76
N LEU A 214 -4.83 10.06 -17.68
CA LEU A 214 -3.81 10.83 -18.37
C LEU A 214 -4.38 11.29 -19.73
N PRO A 215 -4.18 12.54 -20.15
CA PRO A 215 -4.54 12.98 -21.49
C PRO A 215 -3.54 12.45 -22.54
N PRO A 216 -3.96 12.35 -23.81
CA PRO A 216 -3.01 12.07 -24.91
C PRO A 216 -1.86 13.08 -24.93
N GLY A 217 -0.64 12.58 -25.14
CA GLY A 217 0.60 13.38 -25.09
C GLY A 217 1.33 13.28 -23.74
N ASP A 218 0.74 12.63 -22.75
CA ASP A 218 1.32 12.42 -21.43
C ASP A 218 1.79 10.95 -21.21
N GLU A 219 2.10 10.22 -22.29
CA GLU A 219 2.50 8.80 -22.27
C GLU A 219 3.70 8.54 -21.36
N LYS A 220 4.67 9.45 -21.29
CA LYS A 220 5.84 9.34 -20.38
C LYS A 220 5.49 9.26 -18.89
N PHE A 221 4.26 9.64 -18.50
CA PHE A 221 3.73 9.51 -17.14
C PHE A 221 2.92 8.21 -16.96
N ALA A 222 2.60 7.51 -18.06
CA ALA A 222 1.85 6.25 -18.04
C ALA A 222 2.77 5.08 -17.71
N ILE A 223 3.21 5.03 -16.46
CA ILE A 223 4.08 3.97 -15.93
C ILE A 223 3.49 3.34 -14.68
N THR A 224 3.48 2.01 -14.61
CA THR A 224 3.12 1.24 -13.41
C THR A 224 4.20 0.23 -13.13
N PHE A 225 4.75 0.25 -11.91
CA PHE A 225 5.86 -0.61 -11.50
C PHE A 225 5.88 -0.79 -9.98
N ALA A 226 6.69 -1.74 -9.50
CA ALA A 226 6.96 -1.89 -8.07
C ALA A 226 8.45 -1.98 -7.78
N LEU A 227 8.87 -1.39 -6.67
CA LEU A 227 10.26 -1.40 -6.21
C LEU A 227 10.33 -1.60 -4.69
N PRO A 228 11.42 -2.21 -4.20
CA PRO A 228 11.74 -2.18 -2.78
C PRO A 228 11.97 -0.74 -2.31
N VAL A 229 11.56 -0.44 -1.08
CA VAL A 229 11.66 0.93 -0.51
C VAL A 229 13.10 1.40 -0.32
N ASP A 230 14.07 0.48 -0.40
CA ASP A 230 15.51 0.75 -0.36
C ASP A 230 16.17 0.82 -1.76
N ALA A 231 15.37 0.86 -2.82
CA ALA A 231 15.90 1.02 -4.17
C ALA A 231 16.80 2.27 -4.27
N PRO A 232 17.98 2.18 -4.92
CA PRO A 232 18.89 3.31 -5.06
C PRO A 232 18.20 4.51 -5.71
N GLY A 233 18.25 5.69 -5.05
CA GLY A 233 17.61 6.92 -5.52
C GLY A 233 16.16 7.10 -5.04
N LEU A 234 15.51 6.07 -4.48
CA LEU A 234 14.18 6.21 -3.90
C LEU A 234 14.28 6.83 -2.49
N LYS A 235 13.48 7.85 -2.23
CA LYS A 235 13.43 8.54 -0.94
C LYS A 235 11.98 8.70 -0.49
N LEU A 236 11.73 8.46 0.80
CA LEU A 236 10.44 8.62 1.44
C LEU A 236 10.47 9.86 2.34
N ILE A 237 9.62 10.83 2.07
CA ILE A 237 9.52 12.06 2.86
C ILE A 237 8.19 11.97 3.63
N SER A 238 8.29 11.57 4.91
CA SER A 238 7.13 11.41 5.78
C SER A 238 6.54 12.76 6.18
N ARG A 239 5.19 12.83 6.22
CA ARG A 239 4.54 13.88 6.98
C ARG A 239 4.94 13.76 8.46
N ARG A 240 4.67 14.79 9.23
CA ARG A 240 4.85 14.73 10.69
C ARG A 240 3.87 13.71 11.29
N PRO A 241 4.34 12.61 11.87
CA PRO A 241 3.47 11.60 12.46
C PRO A 241 2.78 12.10 13.73
N TYR A 242 1.53 11.70 13.90
CA TYR A 242 0.79 11.96 15.14
C TYR A 242 1.36 11.18 16.32
N GLU A 243 1.93 10.01 16.10
CA GLU A 243 2.62 9.21 17.11
C GLU A 243 3.66 10.03 17.88
N LYS A 244 4.46 10.84 17.16
CA LYS A 244 5.47 11.75 17.75
C LYS A 244 4.85 12.87 18.58
N LEU A 245 3.58 13.20 18.36
CA LEU A 245 2.85 14.27 19.06
C LEU A 245 2.02 13.75 20.21
N ALA A 246 1.80 12.45 20.31
CA ALA A 246 1.06 11.83 21.40
C ALA A 246 1.79 12.07 22.72
N LEU A 247 1.06 12.58 23.71
CA LEU A 247 1.60 12.85 25.05
C LEU A 247 1.86 11.56 25.81
N SER A 248 0.92 10.63 25.71
CA SER A 248 1.04 9.29 26.27
C SER A 248 0.05 8.34 25.60
N GLU A 249 0.22 7.04 25.83
CA GLU A 249 -0.76 6.04 25.38
C GLU A 249 -2.15 6.24 26.05
N LEU A 250 -2.21 6.80 27.24
CA LEU A 250 -3.47 7.06 27.92
C LEU A 250 -4.23 8.24 27.31
N ASP A 251 -3.51 9.32 26.97
CA ASP A 251 -4.12 10.54 26.42
C ASP A 251 -4.51 10.40 24.95
N ASP A 252 -3.62 9.75 24.15
CA ASP A 252 -3.76 9.63 22.71
C ASP A 252 -3.63 8.17 22.22
N PRO A 253 -4.44 7.22 22.76
CA PRO A 253 -4.21 5.77 22.55
C PRO A 253 -4.24 5.32 21.10
N LEU A 254 -5.02 5.99 20.24
CA LEU A 254 -5.16 5.61 18.85
C LEU A 254 -4.02 6.17 18.00
N ALA A 255 -3.66 7.44 18.18
CA ALA A 255 -2.53 8.06 17.48
C ALA A 255 -1.20 7.43 17.90
N TYR A 256 -1.05 7.10 19.18
CA TYR A 256 0.12 6.45 19.74
C TYR A 256 0.44 5.09 19.09
N ARG A 257 -0.59 4.31 18.73
CA ARG A 257 -0.43 2.93 18.23
C ARG A 257 -0.59 2.78 16.73
N TYR A 258 -1.42 3.59 16.08
CA TYR A 258 -1.96 3.29 14.75
C TYR A 258 -1.72 4.38 13.73
N ASP A 259 -0.73 5.25 13.92
CA ASP A 259 -0.38 6.23 12.91
C ASP A 259 0.46 5.60 11.80
N GLU A 260 -0.19 5.19 10.73
CA GLU A 260 0.48 4.60 9.56
C GLU A 260 1.18 5.62 8.65
N THR A 261 1.16 6.89 8.98
CA THR A 261 1.73 8.05 8.29
C THR A 261 1.54 8.06 6.77
N ASP A 262 1.68 9.24 6.17
CA ASP A 262 1.75 9.38 4.71
C ASP A 262 3.14 9.87 4.32
N ALA A 263 3.64 9.42 3.19
CA ALA A 263 4.89 9.89 2.64
C ALA A 263 4.71 10.44 1.22
N VAL A 264 5.61 11.34 0.86
CA VAL A 264 5.94 11.63 -0.53
C VAL A 264 6.98 10.60 -0.95
N VAL A 265 6.75 9.91 -2.05
CA VAL A 265 7.75 9.08 -2.72
C VAL A 265 8.46 9.95 -3.73
N TYR A 266 9.75 10.12 -3.58
CA TYR A 266 10.62 10.82 -4.53
C TYR A 266 11.57 9.84 -5.20
N CYS A 267 11.48 9.76 -6.51
CA CYS A 267 12.42 9.03 -7.35
C CYS A 267 13.44 10.01 -7.94
N ASP A 268 14.72 9.81 -7.61
CA ASP A 268 15.86 10.58 -8.07
C ASP A 268 16.70 9.72 -9.03
N ASN A 269 16.33 9.72 -10.30
CA ASN A 269 16.93 8.87 -11.34
C ASN A 269 16.96 7.37 -10.95
N VAL A 270 15.83 6.84 -10.53
CA VAL A 270 15.70 5.44 -10.08
C VAL A 270 15.59 4.52 -11.29
N LEU A 271 16.47 3.52 -11.37
CA LEU A 271 16.34 2.44 -12.34
C LEU A 271 15.26 1.44 -11.89
N VAL A 272 14.25 1.25 -12.73
CA VAL A 272 13.23 0.22 -12.60
C VAL A 272 13.55 -0.91 -13.58
N PRO A 273 13.97 -2.09 -13.13
CA PRO A 273 14.22 -3.22 -14.01
C PRO A 273 12.96 -3.61 -14.79
N TRP A 274 13.13 -4.11 -16.04
CA TRP A 274 11.98 -4.46 -16.89
C TRP A 274 11.04 -5.48 -16.24
N GLU A 275 11.56 -6.42 -15.48
CA GLU A 275 10.76 -7.42 -14.76
C GLU A 275 9.89 -6.84 -13.62
N ARG A 276 10.12 -5.57 -13.25
CA ARG A 276 9.34 -4.82 -12.27
C ARG A 276 8.36 -3.82 -12.89
N VAL A 277 8.34 -3.71 -14.22
CA VAL A 277 7.41 -2.86 -14.97
C VAL A 277 6.16 -3.65 -15.32
N PHE A 278 4.98 -3.05 -15.12
CA PHE A 278 3.67 -3.66 -15.37
C PHE A 278 2.86 -2.93 -16.42
N ALA A 279 3.12 -1.66 -16.66
CA ALA A 279 2.64 -0.88 -17.79
C ALA A 279 3.63 0.23 -18.10
N HIS A 280 3.81 0.55 -19.38
CA HIS A 280 4.73 1.58 -19.84
C HIS A 280 4.23 2.20 -21.15
N ASP A 281 4.28 3.53 -21.25
CA ASP A 281 4.02 4.33 -22.45
C ASP A 281 2.61 4.19 -23.08
N HIS A 282 1.65 3.57 -22.39
CA HIS A 282 0.26 3.41 -22.84
C HIS A 282 -0.73 3.85 -21.77
N ILE A 283 -1.43 4.96 -22.05
CA ILE A 283 -2.38 5.60 -21.12
C ILE A 283 -3.57 4.70 -20.81
N ASP A 284 -4.10 4.02 -21.80
CA ASP A 284 -5.23 3.09 -21.68
C ASP A 284 -4.87 1.85 -20.86
N THR A 285 -3.68 1.26 -21.04
CA THR A 285 -3.19 0.17 -20.19
C THR A 285 -3.08 0.61 -18.73
N ALA A 286 -2.47 1.78 -18.47
CA ALA A 286 -2.35 2.31 -17.11
C ALA A 286 -3.72 2.50 -16.42
N ARG A 287 -4.77 2.79 -17.19
CA ARG A 287 -6.15 2.87 -16.71
C ARG A 287 -6.80 1.50 -16.54
N ALA A 288 -6.62 0.60 -17.51
CA ALA A 288 -7.24 -0.72 -17.54
C ALA A 288 -6.84 -1.57 -16.33
N ILE A 289 -5.61 -1.42 -15.82
CA ILE A 289 -5.11 -2.14 -14.63
C ILE A 289 -6.08 -2.04 -13.45
N PHE A 290 -6.68 -0.88 -13.20
CA PHE A 290 -7.58 -0.71 -12.07
C PHE A 290 -9.05 -1.08 -12.38
N TYR A 291 -9.50 -0.91 -13.62
CA TYR A 291 -10.92 -1.05 -13.97
C TYR A 291 -11.24 -2.40 -14.61
N ASP A 292 -10.30 -2.99 -15.34
CA ASP A 292 -10.50 -4.21 -16.11
C ASP A 292 -9.93 -5.45 -15.41
N THR A 293 -9.27 -5.28 -14.25
CA THR A 293 -8.87 -6.36 -13.35
C THR A 293 -9.71 -6.35 -12.08
N PRO A 294 -9.77 -7.44 -11.30
CA PRO A 294 -10.39 -7.46 -9.97
C PRO A 294 -9.65 -6.66 -8.89
N SER A 295 -8.58 -5.92 -9.22
CA SER A 295 -7.75 -5.19 -8.25
C SER A 295 -8.56 -4.24 -7.36
N HIS A 296 -9.37 -3.38 -7.98
CA HIS A 296 -10.22 -2.42 -7.28
C HIS A 296 -11.28 -3.11 -6.40
N THR A 297 -11.85 -4.21 -6.88
CA THR A 297 -12.87 -4.98 -6.12
C THR A 297 -12.27 -5.61 -4.87
N LEU A 298 -11.11 -6.29 -5.00
CA LEU A 298 -10.48 -6.96 -3.87
C LEU A 298 -9.91 -5.95 -2.85
N GLY A 299 -9.30 -4.86 -3.32
CA GLY A 299 -8.79 -3.80 -2.45
C GLY A 299 -9.91 -3.07 -1.69
N ASN A 300 -11.03 -2.78 -2.34
CA ASN A 300 -12.19 -2.16 -1.69
C ASN A 300 -12.90 -3.12 -0.73
N ALA A 301 -12.94 -4.42 -1.00
CA ALA A 301 -13.48 -5.40 -0.05
C ALA A 301 -12.73 -5.32 1.28
N GLN A 302 -11.40 -5.28 1.26
CA GLN A 302 -10.57 -5.05 2.46
C GLN A 302 -10.93 -3.72 3.15
N ALA A 303 -11.02 -2.63 2.39
CA ALA A 303 -11.32 -1.30 2.95
C ALA A 303 -12.70 -1.24 3.64
N HIS A 304 -13.73 -1.92 3.08
CA HIS A 304 -15.05 -1.99 3.69
C HIS A 304 -15.06 -2.83 4.97
N ILE A 305 -14.36 -3.97 5.00
CA ILE A 305 -14.23 -4.81 6.19
C ILE A 305 -13.57 -4.01 7.33
N ARG A 306 -12.48 -3.33 7.01
CA ARG A 306 -11.78 -2.45 7.95
C ARG A 306 -12.68 -1.32 8.46
N LEU A 307 -13.45 -0.66 7.56
CA LEU A 307 -14.40 0.39 7.95
C LEU A 307 -15.46 -0.15 8.90
N LEU A 308 -15.98 -1.36 8.66
CA LEU A 308 -16.96 -1.99 9.54
C LEU A 308 -16.41 -2.20 10.95
N SER A 309 -15.17 -2.67 11.10
CA SER A 309 -14.50 -2.80 12.39
C SER A 309 -14.38 -1.45 13.11
N LYS A 310 -13.97 -0.40 12.39
CA LYS A 310 -13.90 0.98 12.93
C LYS A 310 -15.26 1.50 13.39
N LEU A 311 -16.32 1.28 12.61
CA LEU A 311 -17.67 1.69 12.99
C LEU A 311 -18.18 0.96 14.23
N ARG A 312 -17.88 -0.34 14.40
CA ARG A 312 -18.19 -1.09 15.61
C ARG A 312 -17.53 -0.47 16.85
N LEU A 313 -16.25 -0.09 16.76
CA LEU A 313 -15.55 0.62 17.84
C LEU A 313 -16.25 1.95 18.17
N ILE A 314 -16.53 2.78 17.18
CA ILE A 314 -17.17 4.10 17.35
C ILE A 314 -18.54 3.93 18.01
N LEU A 315 -19.37 3.00 17.54
CA LEU A 315 -20.69 2.73 18.11
C LEU A 315 -20.59 2.22 19.54
N GLY A 316 -19.60 1.37 19.85
CA GLY A 316 -19.33 0.91 21.22
C GLY A 316 -18.99 2.06 22.15
N ILE A 317 -18.15 2.99 21.73
CA ILE A 317 -17.78 4.19 22.50
C ILE A 317 -19.02 5.08 22.71
N ILE A 318 -19.79 5.37 21.66
CA ILE A 318 -21.01 6.20 21.74
C ILE A 318 -22.00 5.56 22.73
N LYS A 319 -22.24 4.26 22.62
CA LYS A 319 -23.12 3.53 23.55
C LYS A 319 -22.64 3.66 24.98
N LYS A 320 -21.35 3.43 25.23
CA LYS A 320 -20.77 3.53 26.58
C LYS A 320 -20.92 4.95 27.15
N VAL A 321 -20.64 5.98 26.36
CA VAL A 321 -20.83 7.39 26.78
C VAL A 321 -22.29 7.69 27.09
N ALA A 322 -23.23 7.20 26.26
CA ALA A 322 -24.66 7.39 26.53
C ALA A 322 -25.12 6.70 27.83
N GLU A 323 -24.65 5.48 28.09
CA GLU A 323 -24.93 4.74 29.32
C GLU A 323 -24.41 5.49 30.57
N GLU A 324 -23.14 5.93 30.54
CA GLU A 324 -22.50 6.65 31.64
C GLU A 324 -23.17 8.01 31.91
N ASN A 325 -23.70 8.67 30.91
CA ASN A 325 -24.43 9.93 31.06
C ASN A 325 -25.96 9.76 31.34
N GLY A 326 -26.46 8.53 31.46
CA GLY A 326 -27.87 8.25 31.76
C GLY A 326 -28.84 8.60 30.62
N ILE A 327 -28.35 8.79 29.39
CA ILE A 327 -29.16 9.16 28.21
C ILE A 327 -29.44 7.99 27.28
N ALA A 328 -28.99 6.79 27.59
CA ALA A 328 -29.14 5.62 26.73
C ALA A 328 -30.60 5.22 26.42
N ALA A 329 -31.55 5.65 27.25
CA ALA A 329 -32.99 5.41 27.08
C ALA A 329 -33.71 6.53 26.31
N ILE A 330 -33.04 7.60 25.95
CA ILE A 330 -33.63 8.71 25.16
C ILE A 330 -33.62 8.30 23.69
N PRO A 331 -34.78 8.28 23.00
CA PRO A 331 -34.88 7.85 21.61
C PRO A 331 -34.16 8.78 20.63
#